data_98631a668d319e6f2cb4b2f2d4959448
#
_entry.id   98631a668d319e6f2cb4b2f2d4959448
#
_cell.length_a   1.000
_cell.length_b   1.000
_cell.length_c   1.000
_cell.angle_alpha   90.00
_cell.angle_beta   90.00
_cell.angle_gamma   90.00
#
_symmetry.space_group_name_H-M   'P 1'
#
loop_
_entity.id
_entity.type
_entity.pdbx_description
1 polymer ?
#
loop_
_entity_poly.entity_id
_entity_poly.type
_entity_poly.pdbx_seq_one_letter_code
_entity_poly.pdbx_strand_id
1 'polypeptide(L)'
;MTLSAFFLILFSAGLHATWNMIAKKERMSLAFYALLCSIGAFWSFGVRFFTPIGFFNMPAKFYLMTCGTLTGELFYGCGLVLAYRTLDMSTAYPMMRSLPLLFIPAITTSLGWGKPLSVQAYAGMAVIFAGCLVMPLKEISDFKPRNYLNRGMLFIILVAVGTTLYTTFDSQSQKVLREAYPEVSATMRSLSYYSFRALMLALIFWTIVACFRRTREEALGIWRRRSWMPFVAGCCSSLTYLSVLLAMNFVTNVAYVQAFRQLGLLIGMLEGFFILKEQCTLTKIIGITLILEGLAMTVL
;
A
#
# COMPACT_ATOMS: atom_id res chain seq x y z
N MET A 1 16.55 -8.26 7.67
CA MET A 1 15.16 -8.07 8.16
C MET A 1 14.94 -8.96 9.35
N THR A 2 14.25 -8.50 10.40
CA THR A 2 13.95 -9.36 11.58
C THR A 2 12.75 -10.26 11.32
N LEU A 3 12.63 -11.36 12.10
CA LEU A 3 11.49 -12.27 12.02
C LEU A 3 10.16 -11.55 12.34
N SER A 4 10.18 -10.60 13.29
CA SER A 4 9.02 -9.77 13.62
C SER A 4 8.53 -8.94 12.43
N ALA A 5 9.46 -8.32 11.66
CA ALA A 5 9.10 -7.59 10.44
C ALA A 5 8.48 -8.52 9.40
N PHE A 6 9.01 -9.73 9.24
CA PHE A 6 8.48 -10.72 8.30
C PHE A 6 7.01 -11.06 8.62
N PHE A 7 6.71 -11.43 9.86
CA PHE A 7 5.34 -11.77 10.25
C PHE A 7 4.37 -10.60 10.16
N LEU A 8 4.80 -9.38 10.54
CA LEU A 8 3.99 -8.18 10.36
C LEU A 8 3.65 -7.91 8.89
N ILE A 9 4.62 -8.10 8.00
CA ILE A 9 4.40 -7.90 6.56
C ILE A 9 3.52 -9.01 5.98
N LEU A 10 3.72 -10.26 6.38
CA LEU A 10 2.88 -11.38 5.94
C LEU A 10 1.43 -11.20 6.37
N PHE A 11 1.19 -10.81 7.62
CA PHE A 11 -0.15 -10.47 8.13
C PHE A 11 -0.77 -9.30 7.35
N SER A 12 0.02 -8.23 7.15
CA SER A 12 -0.38 -7.09 6.31
C SER A 12 -0.74 -7.52 4.90
N ALA A 13 0.02 -8.44 4.31
CA ALA A 13 -0.18 -8.90 2.94
C ALA A 13 -1.52 -9.64 2.77
N GLY A 14 -1.90 -10.47 3.74
CA GLY A 14 -3.21 -11.15 3.77
C GLY A 14 -4.36 -10.17 3.87
N LEU A 15 -4.34 -9.29 4.88
CA LEU A 15 -5.38 -8.27 5.04
C LEU A 15 -5.48 -7.34 3.82
N HIS A 16 -4.34 -7.06 3.16
CA HIS A 16 -4.29 -6.22 1.97
C HIS A 16 -4.99 -6.88 0.78
N ALA A 17 -4.81 -8.19 0.57
CA ALA A 17 -5.52 -8.93 -0.47
C ALA A 17 -7.03 -8.91 -0.18
N THR A 18 -7.44 -9.20 1.05
CA THR A 18 -8.84 -9.25 1.49
C THR A 18 -9.56 -7.90 1.27
N TRP A 19 -9.02 -6.77 1.74
CA TRP A 19 -9.72 -5.49 1.57
C TRP A 19 -9.79 -5.06 0.10
N ASN A 20 -8.79 -5.39 -0.72
CA ASN A 20 -8.85 -5.12 -2.16
C ASN A 20 -9.94 -5.95 -2.86
N MET A 21 -10.12 -7.23 -2.47
CA MET A 21 -11.20 -8.06 -2.97
C MET A 21 -12.58 -7.48 -2.62
N ILE A 22 -12.75 -7.01 -1.37
CA ILE A 22 -13.98 -6.33 -0.94
C ILE A 22 -14.21 -5.05 -1.74
N ALA A 23 -13.17 -4.21 -1.90
CA ALA A 23 -13.23 -2.98 -2.67
C ALA A 23 -13.68 -3.21 -4.12
N LYS A 24 -13.21 -4.29 -4.75
CA LYS A 24 -13.65 -4.68 -6.09
C LYS A 24 -15.14 -5.01 -6.11
N LYS A 25 -15.63 -5.82 -5.17
CA LYS A 25 -17.05 -6.21 -5.08
C LYS A 25 -17.96 -5.01 -4.84
N GLU A 26 -17.55 -4.09 -3.99
CA GLU A 26 -18.32 -2.88 -3.60
C GLU A 26 -18.18 -1.73 -4.61
N ARG A 27 -17.50 -1.93 -5.75
CA ARG A 27 -17.25 -0.91 -6.78
C ARG A 27 -16.52 0.30 -6.21
N MET A 28 -15.24 0.13 -5.94
CA MET A 28 -14.38 1.14 -5.33
C MET A 28 -14.61 2.55 -5.89
N SER A 29 -14.77 3.51 -4.97
CA SER A 29 -14.97 4.93 -5.24
C SER A 29 -14.18 5.78 -4.26
N LEU A 30 -14.04 7.09 -4.51
CA LEU A 30 -13.41 8.00 -3.55
C LEU A 30 -14.18 8.07 -2.24
N ALA A 31 -15.52 7.97 -2.27
CA ALA A 31 -16.33 7.88 -1.07
C ALA A 31 -16.06 6.59 -0.27
N PHE A 32 -15.88 5.47 -0.95
CA PHE A 32 -15.49 4.21 -0.31
C PHE A 32 -14.10 4.35 0.35
N TYR A 33 -13.15 4.98 -0.34
CA TYR A 33 -11.81 5.21 0.22
C TYR A 33 -11.83 6.17 1.42
N ALA A 34 -12.66 7.23 1.38
CA ALA A 34 -12.87 8.11 2.52
C ALA A 34 -13.39 7.37 3.76
N LEU A 35 -14.33 6.42 3.57
CA LEU A 35 -14.82 5.56 4.65
C LEU A 35 -13.71 4.67 5.23
N LEU A 36 -12.87 4.07 4.39
CA LEU A 36 -11.72 3.29 4.85
C LEU A 36 -10.81 4.12 5.77
N CYS A 37 -10.46 5.34 5.35
CA CYS A 37 -9.66 6.26 6.14
C CYS A 37 -10.36 6.68 7.45
N SER A 38 -11.68 6.89 7.42
CA SER A 38 -12.47 7.26 8.60
C SER A 38 -12.48 6.17 9.67
N ILE A 39 -12.59 4.92 9.27
CA ILE A 39 -12.54 3.79 10.20
C ILE A 39 -11.18 3.72 10.86
N GLY A 40 -10.09 3.89 10.09
CA GLY A 40 -8.74 3.97 10.61
C GLY A 40 -8.56 5.12 11.61
N ALA A 41 -9.07 6.31 11.27
CA ALA A 41 -9.01 7.48 12.14
C ALA A 41 -9.80 7.27 13.43
N PHE A 42 -11.00 6.69 13.34
CA PHE A 42 -11.88 6.50 14.47
C PHE A 42 -11.27 5.62 15.56
N TRP A 43 -10.84 4.39 15.23
CA TRP A 43 -10.31 3.49 16.26
C TRP A 43 -8.93 3.92 16.76
N SER A 44 -8.11 4.56 15.93
CA SER A 44 -6.76 4.98 16.31
C SER A 44 -6.74 6.33 17.06
N PHE A 45 -7.83 7.08 17.03
CA PHE A 45 -7.91 8.38 17.72
C PHE A 45 -7.67 8.25 19.22
N GLY A 46 -8.15 7.18 19.84
CA GLY A 46 -7.96 6.89 21.26
C GLY A 46 -6.50 6.74 21.69
N VAL A 47 -5.59 6.38 20.78
CA VAL A 47 -4.15 6.25 21.06
C VAL A 47 -3.56 7.56 21.59
N ARG A 48 -4.10 8.70 21.15
CA ARG A 48 -3.68 10.02 21.57
C ARG A 48 -3.69 10.25 23.10
N PHE A 49 -4.59 9.58 23.80
CA PHE A 49 -4.71 9.72 25.27
C PHE A 49 -3.63 8.93 26.03
N PHE A 50 -2.88 8.07 25.34
CA PHE A 50 -1.87 7.19 25.90
C PHE A 50 -0.44 7.51 25.44
N THR A 51 -0.23 8.64 24.76
CA THR A 51 1.07 9.06 24.24
C THR A 51 1.32 10.54 24.50
N PRO A 52 2.56 10.95 24.79
CA PRO A 52 2.93 12.36 24.85
C PRO A 52 2.99 13.03 23.48
N ILE A 53 2.91 12.26 22.37
CA ILE A 53 3.00 12.77 21.01
C ILE A 53 1.65 13.37 20.60
N GLY A 54 1.53 14.70 20.72
CA GLY A 54 0.33 15.43 20.30
C GLY A 54 0.36 15.79 18.81
N PHE A 55 -0.81 16.15 18.26
CA PHE A 55 -0.92 16.49 16.82
C PHE A 55 -0.25 17.81 16.43
N PHE A 56 0.04 18.69 17.39
CA PHE A 56 0.56 20.03 17.16
C PHE A 56 1.93 20.30 17.81
N ASN A 57 2.54 19.30 18.46
CA ASN A 57 3.82 19.42 19.14
C ASN A 57 4.96 18.65 18.47
N MET A 58 4.74 18.17 17.26
CA MET A 58 5.75 17.45 16.49
C MET A 58 6.71 18.45 15.78
N PRO A 59 7.96 18.05 15.49
CA PRO A 59 8.89 18.91 14.77
C PRO A 59 8.38 19.33 13.38
N ALA A 60 8.72 20.54 12.91
CA ALA A 60 8.31 21.04 11.59
C ALA A 60 8.68 20.07 10.44
N LYS A 61 9.84 19.41 10.54
CA LYS A 61 10.28 18.37 9.60
C LYS A 61 9.31 17.21 9.51
N PHE A 62 8.65 16.83 10.62
CA PHE A 62 7.62 15.79 10.61
C PHE A 62 6.45 16.17 9.70
N TYR A 63 5.93 17.40 9.85
CA TYR A 63 4.80 17.85 9.01
C TYR A 63 5.18 17.91 7.54
N LEU A 64 6.40 18.38 7.23
CA LEU A 64 6.92 18.40 5.86
C LEU A 64 6.97 16.98 5.25
N MET A 65 7.53 16.01 5.97
CA MET A 65 7.56 14.62 5.51
C MET A 65 6.15 14.04 5.37
N THR A 66 5.28 14.32 6.33
CA THR A 66 3.90 13.82 6.28
C THR A 66 3.09 14.46 5.15
N CYS A 67 3.35 15.71 4.76
CA CYS A 67 2.77 16.29 3.53
C CYS A 67 3.15 15.48 2.29
N GLY A 68 4.38 15.01 2.18
CA GLY A 68 4.81 14.10 1.10
C GLY A 68 4.02 12.77 1.12
N THR A 69 3.82 12.20 2.32
CA THR A 69 2.96 11.03 2.52
C THR A 69 1.52 11.28 2.03
N LEU A 70 0.90 12.36 2.48
CA LEU A 70 -0.50 12.69 2.15
C LEU A 70 -0.67 12.94 0.64
N THR A 71 0.30 13.57 0.00
CA THR A 71 0.34 13.75 -1.47
C THR A 71 0.45 12.40 -2.17
N GLY A 72 1.32 11.53 -1.69
CA GLY A 72 1.46 10.16 -2.22
C GLY A 72 0.18 9.35 -2.09
N GLU A 73 -0.49 9.44 -0.94
CA GLU A 73 -1.77 8.76 -0.69
C GLU A 73 -2.91 9.32 -1.56
N LEU A 74 -2.91 10.61 -1.83
CA LEU A 74 -3.87 11.21 -2.74
C LEU A 74 -3.70 10.66 -4.17
N PHE A 75 -2.47 10.57 -4.65
CA PHE A 75 -2.16 9.95 -5.95
C PHE A 75 -2.53 8.47 -5.97
N TYR A 76 -2.21 7.74 -4.90
CA TYR A 76 -2.56 6.33 -4.75
C TYR A 76 -4.09 6.13 -4.77
N GLY A 77 -4.85 6.82 -3.92
CA GLY A 77 -6.30 6.65 -3.80
C GLY A 77 -7.04 7.05 -5.08
N CYS A 78 -6.69 8.19 -5.69
CA CYS A 78 -7.29 8.63 -6.96
C CYS A 78 -6.90 7.66 -8.09
N GLY A 79 -5.64 7.30 -8.18
CA GLY A 79 -5.14 6.36 -9.20
C GLY A 79 -5.78 4.99 -9.09
N LEU A 80 -5.95 4.46 -7.88
CA LEU A 80 -6.55 3.16 -7.62
C LEU A 80 -8.02 3.10 -8.07
N VAL A 81 -8.80 4.14 -7.74
CA VAL A 81 -10.21 4.25 -8.18
C VAL A 81 -10.29 4.28 -9.70
N LEU A 82 -9.42 5.04 -10.36
CA LEU A 82 -9.40 5.17 -11.81
C LEU A 82 -8.90 3.88 -12.50
N ALA A 83 -7.87 3.25 -11.95
CA ALA A 83 -7.35 1.99 -12.48
C ALA A 83 -8.40 0.87 -12.41
N TYR A 84 -9.09 0.72 -11.28
CA TYR A 84 -10.14 -0.32 -11.13
C TYR A 84 -11.42 -0.04 -11.92
N ARG A 85 -11.62 1.18 -12.40
CA ARG A 85 -12.71 1.50 -13.34
C ARG A 85 -12.36 1.22 -14.80
N THR A 86 -11.08 1.12 -15.13
CA THR A 86 -10.59 1.02 -16.52
C THR A 86 -9.94 -0.32 -16.85
N LEU A 87 -9.48 -1.04 -15.85
CA LEU A 87 -8.75 -2.29 -15.99
C LEU A 87 -9.31 -3.39 -15.08
N ASP A 88 -9.13 -4.63 -15.51
CA ASP A 88 -9.40 -5.78 -14.67
C ASP A 88 -8.39 -5.85 -13.52
N MET A 89 -8.88 -6.24 -12.33
CA MET A 89 -8.04 -6.31 -11.14
C MET A 89 -6.88 -7.30 -11.30
N SER A 90 -7.10 -8.41 -12.00
CA SER A 90 -6.05 -9.40 -12.27
C SER A 90 -4.87 -8.84 -13.04
N THR A 91 -5.07 -7.80 -13.84
CA THR A 91 -4.03 -7.07 -14.56
C THR A 91 -3.51 -5.87 -13.75
N ALA A 92 -4.42 -5.03 -13.23
CA ALA A 92 -4.07 -3.80 -12.56
C ALA A 92 -3.29 -4.03 -11.26
N TYR A 93 -3.72 -5.01 -10.45
CA TYR A 93 -3.16 -5.22 -9.12
C TYR A 93 -1.68 -5.62 -9.12
N PRO A 94 -1.21 -6.64 -9.90
CA PRO A 94 0.21 -6.94 -9.96
C PRO A 94 1.06 -5.79 -10.54
N MET A 95 0.54 -5.11 -11.56
CA MET A 95 1.27 -4.02 -12.21
C MET A 95 1.44 -2.78 -11.31
N MET A 96 0.41 -2.40 -10.57
CA MET A 96 0.50 -1.29 -9.59
C MET A 96 1.54 -1.56 -8.50
N ARG A 97 1.81 -2.82 -8.21
CA ARG A 97 2.76 -3.23 -7.18
C ARG A 97 4.18 -3.39 -7.70
N SER A 98 4.37 -3.56 -9.02
CA SER A 98 5.68 -3.83 -9.62
C SER A 98 6.59 -2.60 -9.63
N LEU A 99 6.11 -1.46 -10.11
CA LEU A 99 6.92 -0.24 -10.28
C LEU A 99 7.53 0.31 -8.97
N PRO A 100 6.83 0.31 -7.82
CA PRO A 100 7.43 0.75 -6.56
C PRO A 100 8.65 -0.08 -6.12
N LEU A 101 8.79 -1.34 -6.60
CA LEU A 101 9.97 -2.16 -6.36
C LEU A 101 11.25 -1.58 -6.98
N LEU A 102 11.12 -0.79 -8.03
CA LEU A 102 12.23 -0.10 -8.68
C LEU A 102 12.41 1.32 -8.13
N PHE A 103 11.31 2.04 -7.92
CA PHE A 103 11.35 3.45 -7.53
C PHE A 103 11.78 3.65 -6.07
N ILE A 104 11.29 2.82 -5.14
CA ILE A 104 11.64 2.96 -3.72
C ILE A 104 13.13 2.76 -3.49
N PRO A 105 13.78 1.66 -3.93
CA PRO A 105 15.21 1.50 -3.74
C PRO A 105 16.03 2.58 -4.44
N ALA A 106 15.62 3.04 -5.63
CA ALA A 106 16.29 4.13 -6.33
C ALA A 106 16.26 5.42 -5.49
N ILE A 107 15.09 5.82 -4.98
CA ILE A 107 14.93 7.02 -4.16
C ILE A 107 15.67 6.89 -2.82
N THR A 108 15.50 5.77 -2.11
CA THR A 108 16.11 5.60 -0.80
C THR A 108 17.64 5.58 -0.88
N THR A 109 18.20 5.06 -1.96
CA THR A 109 19.65 5.06 -2.18
C THR A 109 20.15 6.44 -2.58
N SER A 110 19.48 7.10 -3.54
CA SER A 110 19.89 8.43 -4.04
C SER A 110 19.81 9.52 -2.98
N LEU A 111 18.82 9.45 -2.09
CA LEU A 111 18.62 10.44 -1.01
C LEU A 111 19.26 10.04 0.33
N GLY A 112 19.89 8.87 0.42
CA GLY A 112 20.44 8.36 1.68
C GLY A 112 19.37 8.12 2.76
N TRP A 113 18.14 7.75 2.34
CA TRP A 113 16.98 7.54 3.24
C TRP A 113 16.90 6.13 3.82
N GLY A 114 17.93 5.32 3.67
CA GLY A 114 18.08 3.98 4.22
C GLY A 114 19.52 3.51 4.10
N LYS A 115 19.84 2.37 4.70
CA LYS A 115 21.15 1.75 4.44
C LYS A 115 21.22 1.33 2.97
N PRO A 116 22.41 1.42 2.34
CA PRO A 116 22.59 0.92 0.98
C PRO A 116 22.14 -0.53 0.85
N LEU A 117 21.52 -0.86 -0.27
CA LEU A 117 21.11 -2.22 -0.61
C LEU A 117 22.26 -2.94 -1.29
N SER A 118 22.35 -4.26 -1.09
CA SER A 118 23.30 -5.08 -1.81
C SER A 118 22.91 -5.22 -3.29
N VAL A 119 23.88 -5.51 -4.15
CA VAL A 119 23.62 -5.80 -5.57
C VAL A 119 22.62 -6.95 -5.72
N GLN A 120 22.74 -7.95 -4.84
CA GLN A 120 21.84 -9.09 -4.82
C GLN A 120 20.40 -8.69 -4.45
N ALA A 121 20.20 -7.74 -3.52
CA ALA A 121 18.88 -7.21 -3.20
C ALA A 121 18.25 -6.48 -4.40
N TYR A 122 19.03 -5.68 -5.14
CA TYR A 122 18.57 -5.08 -6.39
C TYR A 122 18.20 -6.12 -7.44
N ALA A 123 19.03 -7.14 -7.63
CA ALA A 123 18.74 -8.25 -8.56
C ALA A 123 17.46 -8.98 -8.17
N GLY A 124 17.28 -9.29 -6.88
CA GLY A 124 16.07 -9.90 -6.35
C GLY A 124 14.81 -9.05 -6.62
N MET A 125 14.88 -7.74 -6.40
CA MET A 125 13.77 -6.82 -6.69
C MET A 125 13.46 -6.76 -8.20
N ALA A 126 14.47 -6.84 -9.07
CA ALA A 126 14.26 -6.92 -10.51
C ALA A 126 13.57 -8.24 -10.92
N VAL A 127 13.92 -9.35 -10.31
CA VAL A 127 13.26 -10.65 -10.53
C VAL A 127 11.80 -10.61 -10.05
N ILE A 128 11.52 -10.03 -8.88
CA ILE A 128 10.15 -9.80 -8.39
C ILE A 128 9.37 -8.94 -9.39
N PHE A 129 9.98 -7.86 -9.89
CA PHE A 129 9.36 -6.98 -10.89
C PHE A 129 8.96 -7.76 -12.16
N ALA A 130 9.87 -8.59 -12.68
CA ALA A 130 9.60 -9.45 -13.84
C ALA A 130 8.43 -10.40 -13.56
N GLY A 131 8.38 -11.04 -12.38
CA GLY A 131 7.28 -11.88 -11.94
C GLY A 131 5.92 -11.15 -11.92
N CYS A 132 5.90 -9.90 -11.43
CA CYS A 132 4.70 -9.06 -11.43
C CYS A 132 4.22 -8.70 -12.84
N LEU A 133 5.11 -8.59 -13.82
CA LEU A 133 4.75 -8.34 -15.23
C LEU A 133 4.21 -9.58 -15.93
N VAL A 134 4.75 -10.76 -15.62
CA VAL A 134 4.32 -12.04 -16.22
C VAL A 134 2.98 -12.50 -15.66
N MET A 135 2.75 -12.32 -14.36
CA MET A 135 1.58 -12.83 -13.64
C MET A 135 0.21 -12.49 -14.27
N PRO A 136 -0.06 -11.26 -14.79
CA PRO A 136 -1.34 -10.89 -15.37
C PRO A 136 -1.58 -11.39 -16.79
N LEU A 137 -0.59 -11.96 -17.45
CA LEU A 137 -0.70 -12.44 -18.82
C LEU A 137 -1.58 -13.71 -18.90
N LYS A 138 -2.29 -13.88 -20.01
CA LYS A 138 -2.98 -15.14 -20.32
C LYS A 138 -1.98 -16.17 -20.84
N GLU A 139 -1.14 -15.75 -21.77
CA GLU A 139 -0.04 -16.51 -22.35
C GLU A 139 1.23 -15.67 -22.40
N ILE A 140 2.40 -16.31 -22.44
CA ILE A 140 3.70 -15.62 -22.54
C ILE A 140 3.80 -14.81 -23.85
N SER A 141 3.16 -15.30 -24.92
CA SER A 141 3.05 -14.63 -26.21
C SER A 141 2.34 -13.26 -26.15
N ASP A 142 1.56 -13.01 -25.10
CA ASP A 142 0.87 -11.74 -24.85
C ASP A 142 1.79 -10.65 -24.30
N PHE A 143 3.04 -10.96 -24.01
CA PHE A 143 4.04 -10.00 -23.58
C PHE A 143 4.45 -9.08 -24.74
N LYS A 144 3.60 -8.09 -25.03
CA LYS A 144 3.81 -7.09 -26.07
C LYS A 144 3.77 -5.69 -25.47
N PRO A 145 4.74 -4.81 -25.75
CA PRO A 145 4.76 -3.43 -25.22
C PRO A 145 3.44 -2.68 -25.42
N ARG A 146 2.78 -2.92 -26.56
CA ARG A 146 1.48 -2.28 -26.89
C ARG A 146 0.38 -2.62 -25.87
N ASN A 147 0.40 -3.79 -25.25
CA ASN A 147 -0.60 -4.20 -24.24
C ASN A 147 -0.45 -3.40 -22.94
N TYR A 148 0.75 -2.84 -22.71
CA TYR A 148 1.07 -2.01 -21.54
C TYR A 148 0.97 -0.50 -21.82
N LEU A 149 0.86 -0.08 -23.09
CA LEU A 149 0.75 1.32 -23.49
C LEU A 149 -0.72 1.70 -23.74
N ASN A 150 -1.49 1.80 -22.66
CA ASN A 150 -2.89 2.22 -22.72
C ASN A 150 -3.22 3.26 -21.62
N ARG A 151 -4.40 3.89 -21.67
CA ARG A 151 -4.82 4.89 -20.68
C ARG A 151 -4.84 4.36 -19.25
N GLY A 152 -5.12 3.07 -19.07
CA GLY A 152 -5.10 2.42 -17.75
C GLY A 152 -3.68 2.41 -17.15
N MET A 153 -2.63 2.34 -17.98
CA MET A 153 -1.25 2.41 -17.53
C MET A 153 -0.93 3.74 -16.84
N LEU A 154 -1.48 4.87 -17.30
CA LEU A 154 -1.29 6.16 -16.62
C LEU A 154 -1.79 6.11 -15.18
N PHE A 155 -2.91 5.44 -14.93
CA PHE A 155 -3.45 5.28 -13.58
C PHE A 155 -2.61 4.31 -12.75
N ILE A 156 -2.07 3.26 -13.36
CA ILE A 156 -1.10 2.35 -12.72
C ILE A 156 0.16 3.12 -12.31
N ILE A 157 0.70 3.96 -13.18
CA ILE A 157 1.87 4.80 -12.87
C ILE A 157 1.53 5.77 -11.72
N LEU A 158 0.35 6.39 -11.74
CA LEU A 158 -0.09 7.27 -10.67
C LEU A 158 -0.15 6.56 -9.31
N VAL A 159 -0.69 5.33 -9.27
CA VAL A 159 -0.68 4.47 -8.07
C VAL A 159 0.73 4.13 -7.64
N ALA A 160 1.61 3.79 -8.57
CA ALA A 160 2.99 3.41 -8.28
C ALA A 160 3.80 4.59 -7.73
N VAL A 161 3.67 5.77 -8.32
CA VAL A 161 4.27 7.01 -7.83
C VAL A 161 3.71 7.33 -6.45
N GLY A 162 2.39 7.26 -6.26
CA GLY A 162 1.74 7.43 -4.97
C GLY A 162 2.29 6.48 -3.91
N THR A 163 2.37 5.18 -4.24
CA THR A 163 2.94 4.15 -3.35
C THR A 163 4.39 4.46 -2.98
N THR A 164 5.19 4.88 -3.94
CA THR A 164 6.59 5.23 -3.73
C THR A 164 6.72 6.42 -2.78
N LEU A 165 5.96 7.49 -3.03
CA LEU A 165 5.97 8.69 -2.21
C LEU A 165 5.54 8.37 -0.77
N TYR A 166 4.34 7.82 -0.56
CA TYR A 166 3.90 7.59 0.80
C TYR A 166 4.82 6.63 1.55
N THR A 167 5.33 5.57 0.92
CA THR A 167 6.21 4.60 1.58
C THR A 167 7.53 5.22 2.02
N THR A 168 8.16 6.02 1.15
CA THR A 168 9.45 6.66 1.44
C THR A 168 9.30 7.77 2.48
N PHE A 169 8.28 8.63 2.34
CA PHE A 169 8.02 9.72 3.28
C PHE A 169 7.53 9.22 4.65
N ASP A 170 6.75 8.13 4.72
CA ASP A 170 6.36 7.50 5.99
C ASP A 170 7.60 7.01 6.76
N SER A 171 8.54 6.39 6.06
CA SER A 171 9.80 5.97 6.66
C SER A 171 10.56 7.15 7.27
N GLN A 172 10.58 8.30 6.60
CA GLN A 172 11.22 9.52 7.10
C GLN A 172 10.42 10.15 8.24
N SER A 173 9.10 10.20 8.16
CA SER A 173 8.24 10.68 9.26
C SER A 173 8.46 9.88 10.53
N GLN A 174 8.54 8.55 10.43
CA GLN A 174 8.85 7.68 11.57
C GLN A 174 10.27 7.88 12.10
N LYS A 175 11.25 8.15 11.22
CA LYS A 175 12.63 8.50 11.63
C LYS A 175 12.63 9.79 12.45
N VAL A 176 11.93 10.83 12.01
CA VAL A 176 11.81 12.09 12.74
C VAL A 176 11.18 11.88 14.11
N LEU A 177 10.11 11.09 14.21
CA LEU A 177 9.49 10.77 15.51
C LEU A 177 10.41 9.98 16.44
N ARG A 178 11.23 9.08 15.89
CA ARG A 178 12.22 8.33 16.68
C ARG A 178 13.30 9.23 17.24
N GLU A 179 13.73 10.23 16.48
CA GLU A 179 14.73 11.21 16.89
C GLU A 179 14.16 12.20 17.94
N ALA A 180 12.89 12.62 17.76
CA ALA A 180 12.24 13.60 18.64
C ALA A 180 11.70 13.01 19.96
N TYR A 181 11.32 11.73 19.97
CA TYR A 181 10.71 11.05 21.11
C TYR A 181 11.38 9.69 21.36
N PRO A 182 12.69 9.66 21.69
CA PRO A 182 13.43 8.41 21.85
C PRO A 182 12.91 7.54 23.01
N GLU A 183 12.35 8.17 24.07
CA GLU A 183 11.77 7.53 25.25
C GLU A 183 10.44 6.80 24.97
N VAL A 184 9.73 7.19 23.92
CA VAL A 184 8.47 6.55 23.54
C VAL A 184 8.75 5.27 22.78
N SER A 185 8.03 4.19 23.08
CA SER A 185 8.23 2.91 22.38
C SER A 185 7.98 3.02 20.87
N ALA A 186 8.67 2.18 20.08
CA ALA A 186 8.51 2.15 18.62
C ALA A 186 7.04 1.90 18.20
N THR A 187 6.34 1.04 18.93
CA THR A 187 4.92 0.75 18.70
C THR A 187 4.07 1.99 18.93
N MET A 188 4.28 2.71 20.02
CA MET A 188 3.49 3.90 20.35
C MET A 188 3.77 5.04 19.37
N ARG A 189 5.03 5.23 18.93
CA ARG A 189 5.37 6.19 17.86
C ARG A 189 4.66 5.87 16.56
N SER A 190 4.65 4.60 16.14
CA SER A 190 3.96 4.17 14.91
C SER A 190 2.44 4.32 15.00
N LEU A 191 1.85 4.02 16.16
CA LEU A 191 0.41 4.23 16.41
C LEU A 191 0.04 5.71 16.38
N SER A 192 0.86 6.58 17.02
CA SER A 192 0.64 8.04 17.03
C SER A 192 0.74 8.61 15.61
N TYR A 193 1.74 8.17 14.84
CA TYR A 193 1.87 8.54 13.43
C TYR A 193 0.66 8.07 12.62
N TYR A 194 0.28 6.80 12.77
CA TYR A 194 -0.88 6.24 12.07
C TYR A 194 -2.15 7.03 12.36
N SER A 195 -2.41 7.36 13.63
CA SER A 195 -3.59 8.14 14.05
C SER A 195 -3.63 9.53 13.39
N PHE A 196 -2.51 10.26 13.40
CA PHE A 196 -2.41 11.56 12.74
C PHE A 196 -2.65 11.45 11.23
N ARG A 197 -1.95 10.52 10.57
CA ARG A 197 -2.07 10.27 9.14
C ARG A 197 -3.49 9.88 8.73
N ALA A 198 -4.12 8.92 9.45
CA ALA A 198 -5.46 8.45 9.13
C ALA A 198 -6.51 9.57 9.25
N LEU A 199 -6.39 10.43 10.27
CA LEU A 199 -7.26 11.60 10.43
C LEU A 199 -7.09 12.58 9.27
N MET A 200 -5.85 12.92 8.90
CA MET A 200 -5.59 13.85 7.79
C MET A 200 -6.12 13.30 6.46
N LEU A 201 -5.93 12.01 6.19
CA LEU A 201 -6.46 11.37 4.99
C LEU A 201 -8.00 11.35 4.98
N ALA A 202 -8.63 11.04 6.11
CA ALA A 202 -10.08 11.10 6.21
C ALA A 202 -10.60 12.52 5.88
N LEU A 203 -9.98 13.56 6.45
CA LEU A 203 -10.33 14.96 6.17
C LEU A 203 -10.15 15.30 4.68
N ILE A 204 -9.00 14.95 4.08
CA ILE A 204 -8.72 15.21 2.66
C ILE A 204 -9.75 14.52 1.76
N PHE A 205 -9.97 13.23 1.93
CA PHE A 205 -10.89 12.49 1.04
C PHE A 205 -12.35 12.90 1.25
N TRP A 206 -12.79 13.21 2.49
CA TRP A 206 -14.13 13.75 2.71
C TRP A 206 -14.30 15.15 2.14
N THR A 207 -13.27 16.00 2.16
CA THR A 207 -13.30 17.29 1.47
C THR A 207 -13.52 17.09 -0.04
N ILE A 208 -12.79 16.15 -0.66
CA ILE A 208 -12.98 15.83 -2.09
C ILE A 208 -14.41 15.30 -2.33
N VAL A 209 -14.89 14.41 -1.45
CA VAL A 209 -16.27 13.89 -1.57
C VAL A 209 -17.30 15.01 -1.46
N ALA A 210 -17.10 15.97 -0.58
CA ALA A 210 -18.00 17.11 -0.40
C ALA A 210 -17.98 18.10 -1.59
N CYS A 211 -16.82 18.29 -2.24
CA CYS A 211 -16.67 19.21 -3.36
C CYS A 211 -17.36 18.75 -4.65
N PHE A 212 -17.45 17.44 -4.89
CA PHE A 212 -17.98 16.93 -6.16
C PHE A 212 -19.34 16.23 -5.99
N ARG A 213 -20.34 16.63 -6.80
CA ARG A 213 -21.69 16.06 -6.76
C ARG A 213 -21.69 14.54 -6.94
N ARG A 214 -20.92 14.02 -7.92
CA ARG A 214 -20.84 12.60 -8.22
C ARG A 214 -20.34 11.79 -7.02
N THR A 215 -19.30 12.25 -6.33
CA THR A 215 -18.74 11.55 -5.16
C THR A 215 -19.69 11.58 -3.97
N ARG A 216 -20.48 12.66 -3.79
CA ARG A 216 -21.56 12.71 -2.79
C ARG A 216 -22.66 11.68 -3.09
N GLU A 217 -23.06 11.55 -4.35
CA GLU A 217 -24.05 10.54 -4.77
C GLU A 217 -23.51 9.12 -4.56
N GLU A 218 -22.23 8.88 -4.81
CA GLU A 218 -21.56 7.59 -4.50
C GLU A 218 -21.59 7.31 -2.98
N ALA A 219 -21.31 8.30 -2.13
CA ALA A 219 -21.37 8.17 -0.67
C ALA A 219 -22.78 7.81 -0.18
N LEU A 220 -23.81 8.52 -0.68
CA LEU A 220 -25.20 8.23 -0.37
C LEU A 220 -25.61 6.83 -0.87
N GLY A 221 -25.08 6.40 -2.02
CA GLY A 221 -25.32 5.06 -2.57
C GLY A 221 -24.74 3.95 -1.68
N ILE A 222 -23.56 4.16 -1.09
CA ILE A 222 -22.95 3.21 -0.13
C ILE A 222 -23.84 3.12 1.13
N TRP A 223 -24.26 4.26 1.69
CA TRP A 223 -25.11 4.31 2.86
C TRP A 223 -26.47 3.62 2.64
N ARG A 224 -27.11 3.85 1.49
CA ARG A 224 -28.42 3.25 1.15
C ARG A 224 -28.37 1.73 1.00
N ARG A 225 -27.24 1.17 0.56
CA ARG A 225 -27.08 -0.28 0.43
C ARG A 225 -27.01 -1.02 1.78
N ARG A 226 -26.80 -0.29 2.90
CA ARG A 226 -26.68 -0.85 4.24
C ARG A 226 -25.68 -2.01 4.33
N SER A 227 -24.67 -2.03 3.46
CA SER A 227 -23.61 -3.04 3.47
C SER A 227 -22.63 -2.72 4.61
N TRP A 228 -22.26 -3.74 5.36
CA TRP A 228 -21.20 -3.63 6.38
C TRP A 228 -19.79 -3.93 5.82
N MET A 229 -19.71 -4.34 4.56
CA MET A 229 -18.46 -4.63 3.87
C MET A 229 -17.47 -3.46 3.85
N PRO A 230 -17.87 -2.18 3.67
CA PRO A 230 -16.96 -1.05 3.79
C PRO A 230 -16.31 -0.94 5.18
N PHE A 231 -17.02 -1.33 6.24
CA PHE A 231 -16.48 -1.36 7.60
C PHE A 231 -15.39 -2.44 7.72
N VAL A 232 -15.66 -3.66 7.25
CA VAL A 232 -14.66 -4.75 7.25
C VAL A 232 -13.44 -4.37 6.43
N ALA A 233 -13.64 -3.82 5.23
CA ALA A 233 -12.55 -3.35 4.38
C ALA A 233 -11.73 -2.26 5.07
N GLY A 234 -12.36 -1.34 5.81
CA GLY A 234 -11.71 -0.30 6.58
C GLY A 234 -10.87 -0.86 7.72
N CYS A 235 -11.39 -1.83 8.48
CA CYS A 235 -10.62 -2.53 9.51
C CYS A 235 -9.42 -3.27 8.91
N CYS A 236 -9.62 -4.02 7.84
CA CYS A 236 -8.53 -4.73 7.14
C CYS A 236 -7.48 -3.76 6.60
N SER A 237 -7.90 -2.67 5.93
CA SER A 237 -6.99 -1.65 5.41
C SER A 237 -6.18 -0.97 6.50
N SER A 238 -6.83 -0.63 7.62
CA SER A 238 -6.22 0.01 8.77
C SER A 238 -5.15 -0.86 9.41
N LEU A 239 -5.49 -2.10 9.71
CA LEU A 239 -4.56 -3.08 10.30
C LEU A 239 -3.41 -3.43 9.34
N THR A 240 -3.73 -3.55 8.04
CA THR A 240 -2.71 -3.71 6.99
C THR A 240 -1.64 -2.65 7.11
N TYR A 241 -2.06 -1.38 7.13
CA TYR A 241 -1.10 -0.30 7.05
C TYR A 241 -0.38 -0.04 8.37
N LEU A 242 -1.07 -0.19 9.50
CA LEU A 242 -0.42 -0.17 10.81
C LEU A 242 0.69 -1.23 10.92
N SER A 243 0.43 -2.45 10.42
CA SER A 243 1.43 -3.52 10.41
C SER A 243 2.65 -3.17 9.55
N VAL A 244 2.44 -2.48 8.40
CA VAL A 244 3.54 -1.94 7.58
C VAL A 244 4.36 -0.91 8.34
N LEU A 245 3.71 0.05 9.00
CA LEU A 245 4.39 1.08 9.79
C LEU A 245 5.19 0.48 10.95
N LEU A 246 4.63 -0.52 11.62
CA LEU A 246 5.36 -1.26 12.67
C LEU A 246 6.56 -2.00 12.10
N ALA A 247 6.41 -2.68 10.94
CA ALA A 247 7.50 -3.40 10.29
C ALA A 247 8.66 -2.49 9.87
N MET A 248 8.38 -1.23 9.49
CA MET A 248 9.40 -0.24 9.14
C MET A 248 10.40 0.04 10.27
N ASN A 249 10.04 -0.20 11.54
CA ASN A 249 10.97 -0.05 12.66
C ASN A 249 12.02 -1.17 12.74
N PHE A 250 11.82 -2.28 12.03
CA PHE A 250 12.65 -3.48 12.10
C PHE A 250 13.42 -3.76 10.81
N VAL A 251 13.45 -2.81 9.89
CA VAL A 251 14.20 -2.91 8.63
C VAL A 251 15.21 -1.79 8.49
N THR A 252 16.29 -2.06 7.77
CA THR A 252 17.36 -1.09 7.50
C THR A 252 17.06 -0.18 6.31
N ASN A 253 16.20 -0.64 5.40
CA ASN A 253 15.70 0.10 4.24
C ASN A 253 14.25 -0.32 3.96
N VAL A 254 13.38 0.65 3.72
CA VAL A 254 11.95 0.42 3.49
C VAL A 254 11.67 -0.34 2.19
N ALA A 255 12.64 -0.40 1.28
CA ALA A 255 12.56 -1.21 0.06
C ALA A 255 12.32 -2.71 0.37
N TYR A 256 12.89 -3.23 1.47
CA TYR A 256 12.59 -4.61 1.92
C TYR A 256 11.13 -4.80 2.30
N VAL A 257 10.51 -3.82 2.97
CA VAL A 257 9.07 -3.88 3.29
C VAL A 257 8.27 -3.98 2.01
N GLN A 258 8.59 -3.16 1.00
CA GLN A 258 7.87 -3.18 -0.28
C GLN A 258 8.07 -4.50 -1.03
N ALA A 259 9.29 -5.06 -1.04
CA ALA A 259 9.57 -6.36 -1.65
C ALA A 259 8.72 -7.47 -1.01
N PHE A 260 8.75 -7.59 0.31
CA PHE A 260 8.02 -8.64 1.02
C PHE A 260 6.49 -8.47 1.00
N ARG A 261 5.98 -7.27 0.82
CA ARG A 261 4.54 -7.05 0.57
C ARG A 261 4.05 -7.73 -0.70
N GLN A 262 4.94 -8.15 -1.62
CA GLN A 262 4.55 -8.90 -2.81
C GLN A 262 4.03 -10.31 -2.48
N LEU A 263 4.29 -10.85 -1.29
CA LEU A 263 3.60 -12.05 -0.79
C LEU A 263 2.08 -11.94 -0.83
N GLY A 264 1.54 -10.70 -0.79
CA GLY A 264 0.12 -10.46 -0.99
C GLY A 264 -0.41 -10.84 -2.39
N LEU A 265 0.47 -10.93 -3.40
CA LEU A 265 0.09 -11.42 -4.73
C LEU A 265 -0.15 -12.94 -4.71
N LEU A 266 0.70 -13.68 -3.98
CA LEU A 266 0.49 -15.12 -3.76
C LEU A 266 -0.84 -15.37 -3.02
N ILE A 267 -1.08 -14.63 -1.93
CA ILE A 267 -2.31 -14.76 -1.14
C ILE A 267 -3.52 -14.38 -2.00
N GLY A 268 -3.46 -13.27 -2.74
CA GLY A 268 -4.53 -12.84 -3.65
C GLY A 268 -4.80 -13.83 -4.78
N MET A 269 -3.77 -14.53 -5.29
CA MET A 269 -3.94 -15.62 -6.26
C MET A 269 -4.65 -16.82 -5.62
N LEU A 270 -4.28 -17.20 -4.40
CA LEU A 270 -4.96 -18.29 -3.67
C LEU A 270 -6.42 -17.94 -3.36
N GLU A 271 -6.70 -16.71 -2.90
CA GLU A 271 -8.06 -16.21 -2.70
C GLU A 271 -8.86 -16.23 -4.03
N GLY A 272 -8.25 -15.81 -5.14
CA GLY A 272 -8.83 -15.87 -6.47
C GLY A 272 -9.18 -17.29 -6.88
N PHE A 273 -8.28 -18.23 -6.67
CA PHE A 273 -8.47 -19.63 -7.02
C PHE A 273 -9.54 -20.30 -6.13
N PHE A 274 -9.43 -20.20 -4.80
CA PHE A 274 -10.33 -20.93 -3.88
C PHE A 274 -11.69 -20.24 -3.71
N ILE A 275 -11.74 -18.91 -3.66
CA ILE A 275 -12.97 -18.16 -3.35
C ILE A 275 -13.70 -17.73 -4.62
N LEU A 276 -12.97 -17.22 -5.63
CA LEU A 276 -13.56 -16.71 -6.87
C LEU A 276 -13.60 -17.76 -7.98
N LYS A 277 -12.99 -18.94 -7.76
CA LYS A 277 -12.87 -20.04 -8.74
C LYS A 277 -12.21 -19.60 -10.05
N GLU A 278 -11.24 -18.68 -9.96
CA GLU A 278 -10.46 -18.25 -11.11
C GLU A 278 -9.52 -19.36 -11.59
N GLN A 279 -9.26 -19.39 -12.89
CA GLN A 279 -8.32 -20.36 -13.47
C GLN A 279 -6.89 -20.03 -13.06
N CYS A 280 -6.13 -21.05 -12.67
CA CYS A 280 -4.69 -20.96 -12.43
C CYS A 280 -3.96 -21.15 -13.76
N THR A 281 -3.50 -20.07 -14.38
CA THR A 281 -2.74 -20.12 -15.64
C THR A 281 -1.26 -20.39 -15.37
N LEU A 282 -0.56 -20.92 -16.37
CA LEU A 282 0.90 -21.14 -16.31
C LEU A 282 1.65 -19.84 -16.03
N THR A 283 1.22 -18.73 -16.59
CA THR A 283 1.80 -17.38 -16.36
C THR A 283 1.66 -16.94 -14.91
N LYS A 284 0.55 -17.23 -14.22
CA LYS A 284 0.39 -16.98 -12.78
C LYS A 284 1.39 -17.81 -11.97
N ILE A 285 1.58 -19.10 -12.31
CA ILE A 285 2.54 -19.97 -11.62
C ILE A 285 3.97 -19.44 -11.83
N ILE A 286 4.37 -19.17 -13.07
CA ILE A 286 5.71 -18.61 -13.37
C ILE A 286 5.92 -17.27 -12.65
N GLY A 287 4.92 -16.38 -12.69
CA GLY A 287 5.01 -15.08 -12.02
C GLY A 287 5.22 -15.20 -10.51
N ILE A 288 4.49 -16.10 -9.84
CA ILE A 288 4.65 -16.36 -8.40
C ILE A 288 6.01 -17.01 -8.10
N THR A 289 6.48 -17.96 -8.91
CA THR A 289 7.80 -18.58 -8.74
C THR A 289 8.89 -17.51 -8.80
N LEU A 290 8.87 -16.64 -9.80
CA LEU A 290 9.81 -15.52 -9.91
C LEU A 290 9.74 -14.57 -8.69
N ILE A 291 8.54 -14.28 -8.19
CA ILE A 291 8.38 -13.44 -6.99
C ILE A 291 9.04 -14.11 -5.78
N LEU A 292 8.81 -15.40 -5.57
CA LEU A 292 9.40 -16.13 -4.43
C LEU A 292 10.92 -16.26 -4.53
N GLU A 293 11.46 -16.55 -5.73
CA GLU A 293 12.90 -16.58 -5.99
C GLU A 293 13.53 -15.21 -5.75
N GLY A 294 12.94 -14.15 -6.29
CA GLY A 294 13.43 -12.79 -6.08
C GLY A 294 13.38 -12.37 -4.61
N LEU A 295 12.35 -12.78 -3.85
CA LEU A 295 12.30 -12.56 -2.40
C LEU A 295 13.44 -13.31 -1.67
N ALA A 296 13.70 -14.55 -2.01
CA ALA A 296 14.83 -15.30 -1.45
C ALA A 296 16.16 -14.57 -1.73
N MET A 297 16.35 -14.09 -2.96
CA MET A 297 17.54 -13.31 -3.33
C MET A 297 17.69 -12.01 -2.53
N THR A 298 16.59 -11.35 -2.14
CA THR A 298 16.68 -10.08 -1.38
C THR A 298 17.14 -10.27 0.06
N VAL A 299 17.14 -11.48 0.61
CA VAL A 299 17.46 -11.78 2.01
C VAL A 299 18.83 -12.47 2.16
N LEU A 300 19.23 -13.19 1.14
CA LEU A 300 20.57 -13.80 1.07
C LEU A 300 21.65 -12.75 0.81
#